data_373502436f5b8396c6f2a415b5f6bca2
#
_entry.id   373502436f5b8396c6f2a415b5f6bca2
#
_cell.length_a   1.000
_cell.length_b   1.000
_cell.length_c   1.000
_cell.angle_alpha   90.00
_cell.angle_beta   90.00
_cell.angle_gamma   90.00
#
_symmetry.space_group_name_H-M   'P 1'
#
loop_
_entity.id
_entity.type
_entity.pdbx_description
1 polymer ?
#
loop_
_entity_poly.entity_id
_entity_poly.type
_entity_poly.pdbx_seq_one_letter_code
_entity_poly.pdbx_strand_id
1 'polypeptide(L)'
;MSNLKENALPLNEAEILAEKPRNKKKKKKKSGAFGRFLRRALLLLFTVVILAAGGLVMIMNTVFNGPSEAARDVLTMSLSEASATKWVPGLFLGDEKVAEIRNKSGAALEQEFSDASQVIINKDSALTASDEWKDYPDGIRIEEYRGETYNAYIMLIRDPSQIYMATSTEGDFSMDIPGTRIHNEIVDQGAIAAINAGAFNDDGSANSYVGSIPAGLLMVNGEVKSNKYHERVPEEGFAGFTFDNILVVAKSMTPEQAKELNIRDGCEFGPVLIMNGTVNQEAYNANSGYNPRTAIGQRADGSVIFLCIDGRQASSLGGTYRDIIDIMVEYGAVNACNMDGGSSSVMMYLDSQGRYGEAGEYVMINSYSLLQSEPRRMPNFWMVRPANEEG
;
A
#
# COMPACT_ATOMS: atom_id res chain seq x y z
N MET A 1 -6.14 -79.30 50.40
CA MET A 1 -6.80 -80.52 49.85
C MET A 1 -6.52 -80.51 48.39
N SER A 2 -5.60 -81.25 48.09
CA SER A 2 -5.50 -82.55 47.33
C SER A 2 -5.48 -82.31 45.82
N ASN A 3 -4.37 -82.55 45.31
CA ASN A 3 -3.77 -83.72 44.68
C ASN A 3 -3.75 -83.64 43.17
N LEU A 4 -2.53 -83.59 42.59
CA LEU A 4 -1.79 -84.72 42.01
C LEU A 4 -2.38 -85.21 40.66
N LYS A 5 -1.69 -85.33 39.54
CA LYS A 5 -0.45 -86.06 39.23
C LYS A 5 -0.15 -85.81 37.73
N GLU A 6 1.05 -85.54 37.40
CA GLU A 6 2.00 -86.40 36.69
C GLU A 6 1.47 -87.20 35.50
N ASN A 7 2.06 -86.88 34.32
CA ASN A 7 2.72 -87.96 33.57
C ASN A 7 3.68 -87.38 32.53
N ALA A 8 4.95 -87.75 32.70
CA ALA A 8 6.02 -87.54 31.75
C ALA A 8 6.08 -88.73 30.77
N LEU A 9 6.75 -88.48 29.64
CA LEU A 9 7.62 -89.32 28.80
C LEU A 9 7.22 -89.33 27.30
N PRO A 10 8.17 -89.63 26.36
CA PRO A 10 9.60 -89.34 26.37
C PRO A 10 10.12 -88.66 25.06
N LEU A 11 11.37 -88.26 25.15
CA LEU A 11 12.23 -87.82 24.11
C LEU A 11 12.25 -88.72 22.86
N ASN A 12 12.22 -88.13 21.67
CA ASN A 12 12.81 -88.74 20.52
C ASN A 12 13.71 -87.68 19.83
N GLU A 13 15.00 -87.99 19.86
CA GLU A 13 16.06 -87.35 19.07
C GLU A 13 15.80 -87.60 17.58
N ALA A 14 15.70 -86.62 16.80
CA ALA A 14 16.25 -86.57 15.44
C ALA A 14 16.04 -85.22 14.80
N GLU A 15 17.15 -84.76 14.23
CA GLU A 15 17.27 -83.70 13.23
C GLU A 15 17.47 -82.27 13.71
N ILE A 16 18.69 -82.02 14.20
CA ILE A 16 19.39 -80.76 14.06
C ILE A 16 19.72 -80.58 12.58
N LEU A 17 18.85 -79.84 11.86
CA LEU A 17 19.24 -79.26 10.58
C LEU A 17 19.44 -77.78 10.78
N ALA A 18 20.72 -77.37 10.78
CA ALA A 18 21.20 -76.02 10.84
C ALA A 18 20.61 -75.18 9.71
N GLU A 19 19.64 -74.30 10.05
CA GLU A 19 19.31 -73.20 9.16
C GLU A 19 20.40 -72.11 9.23
N LYS A 20 21.21 -72.05 8.17
CA LYS A 20 22.16 -70.92 7.92
C LYS A 20 21.35 -69.63 7.85
N PRO A 21 21.78 -68.55 8.52
CA PRO A 21 21.12 -67.25 8.40
C PRO A 21 21.19 -66.78 6.94
N ARG A 22 20.04 -66.68 6.30
CA ARG A 22 19.91 -66.07 4.95
C ARG A 22 20.28 -64.61 5.07
N ASN A 23 21.47 -64.28 4.65
CA ASN A 23 21.97 -62.93 4.49
C ASN A 23 21.11 -62.17 3.49
N LYS A 24 20.09 -61.44 3.98
CA LYS A 24 19.29 -60.54 3.17
C LYS A 24 20.17 -59.43 2.66
N LYS A 25 20.81 -59.61 1.50
CA LYS A 25 21.45 -58.58 0.72
C LYS A 25 20.43 -57.48 0.52
N LYS A 26 20.54 -56.34 1.26
CA LYS A 26 19.82 -55.11 0.97
C LYS A 26 20.07 -54.75 -0.49
N LYS A 27 19.11 -55.02 -1.36
CA LYS A 27 19.10 -54.50 -2.72
C LYS A 27 19.19 -53.00 -2.64
N LYS A 28 20.39 -52.41 -2.86
CA LYS A 28 20.51 -50.98 -3.15
C LYS A 28 19.62 -50.69 -4.34
N LYS A 29 18.49 -50.00 -4.09
CA LYS A 29 17.63 -49.45 -5.16
C LYS A 29 18.53 -48.58 -6.02
N LYS A 30 18.94 -49.05 -7.19
CA LYS A 30 19.58 -48.23 -8.21
C LYS A 30 18.58 -47.13 -8.56
N SER A 31 18.84 -45.88 -8.19
CA SER A 31 18.04 -44.75 -8.66
C SER A 31 18.03 -44.83 -10.19
N GLY A 32 16.84 -44.91 -10.79
CA GLY A 32 16.67 -44.98 -12.23
C GLY A 32 17.34 -43.76 -12.92
N ALA A 33 17.58 -43.84 -14.22
CA ALA A 33 18.16 -42.74 -14.99
C ALA A 33 17.41 -41.40 -14.74
N PHE A 34 16.08 -41.45 -14.57
CA PHE A 34 15.22 -40.34 -14.23
C PHE A 34 15.57 -39.72 -12.85
N GLY A 35 15.81 -40.52 -11.82
CA GLY A 35 16.17 -39.98 -10.51
C GLY A 35 17.56 -39.30 -10.51
N ARG A 36 18.52 -39.78 -11.34
CA ARG A 36 19.80 -39.11 -11.52
C ARG A 36 19.66 -37.79 -12.31
N PHE A 37 18.83 -37.78 -13.32
CA PHE A 37 18.51 -36.57 -14.08
C PHE A 37 17.84 -35.48 -13.19
N LEU A 38 16.80 -35.85 -12.44
CA LEU A 38 16.12 -34.96 -11.53
C LEU A 38 17.05 -34.37 -10.46
N ARG A 39 17.91 -35.20 -9.87
CA ARG A 39 18.92 -34.71 -8.90
C ARG A 39 19.92 -33.73 -9.53
N ARG A 40 20.37 -33.97 -10.77
CA ARG A 40 21.25 -33.04 -11.48
C ARG A 40 20.54 -31.73 -11.83
N ALA A 41 19.30 -31.80 -12.27
CA ALA A 41 18.47 -30.63 -12.55
C ALA A 41 18.24 -29.77 -11.30
N LEU A 42 17.92 -30.40 -10.16
CA LEU A 42 17.78 -29.72 -8.87
C LEU A 42 19.10 -29.09 -8.38
N LEU A 43 20.24 -29.78 -8.55
CA LEU A 43 21.54 -29.22 -8.21
C LEU A 43 21.88 -28.00 -9.10
N LEU A 44 21.63 -28.10 -10.41
CA LEU A 44 21.80 -26.97 -11.32
C LEU A 44 20.94 -25.78 -10.94
N LEU A 45 19.64 -26.01 -10.69
CA LEU A 45 18.73 -24.98 -10.23
C LEU A 45 19.22 -24.32 -8.93
N PHE A 46 19.61 -25.13 -7.95
CA PHE A 46 20.15 -24.64 -6.68
C PHE A 46 21.43 -23.81 -6.86
N THR A 47 22.34 -24.25 -7.75
CA THR A 47 23.56 -23.50 -8.09
C THR A 47 23.22 -22.15 -8.73
N VAL A 48 22.26 -22.12 -9.67
CA VAL A 48 21.81 -20.88 -10.32
C VAL A 48 21.20 -19.93 -9.29
N VAL A 49 20.37 -20.43 -8.37
CA VAL A 49 19.76 -19.62 -7.30
C VAL A 49 20.84 -19.02 -6.38
N ILE A 50 21.85 -19.81 -5.98
CA ILE A 50 22.96 -19.30 -5.15
C ILE A 50 23.76 -18.23 -5.89
N LEU A 51 24.07 -18.44 -7.16
CA LEU A 51 24.82 -17.47 -7.96
C LEU A 51 24.03 -16.19 -8.16
N ALA A 52 22.71 -16.30 -8.40
CA ALA A 52 21.83 -15.14 -8.52
C ALA A 52 21.73 -14.36 -7.19
N ALA A 53 21.56 -15.07 -6.06
CA ALA A 53 21.55 -14.46 -4.73
C ALA A 53 22.89 -13.77 -4.40
N GLY A 54 24.03 -14.44 -4.68
CA GLY A 54 25.35 -13.84 -4.48
C GLY A 54 25.58 -12.61 -5.35
N GLY A 55 25.15 -12.67 -6.62
CA GLY A 55 25.18 -11.51 -7.52
C GLY A 55 24.35 -10.34 -7.02
N LEU A 56 23.12 -10.61 -6.54
CA LEU A 56 22.27 -9.59 -5.95
C LEU A 56 22.91 -8.94 -4.72
N VAL A 57 23.44 -9.73 -3.79
CA VAL A 57 24.16 -9.21 -2.61
C VAL A 57 25.35 -8.34 -3.03
N MET A 58 26.10 -8.74 -4.05
CA MET A 58 27.23 -7.97 -4.55
C MET A 58 26.77 -6.62 -5.14
N ILE A 59 25.70 -6.61 -5.93
CA ILE A 59 25.10 -5.38 -6.49
C ILE A 59 24.65 -4.47 -5.36
N MET A 60 23.88 -4.99 -4.40
CA MET A 60 23.41 -4.23 -3.25
C MET A 60 24.57 -3.65 -2.44
N ASN A 61 25.61 -4.44 -2.16
CA ASN A 61 26.79 -3.94 -1.45
C ASN A 61 27.49 -2.82 -2.24
N THR A 62 27.55 -2.92 -3.57
CA THR A 62 28.14 -1.88 -4.43
C THR A 62 27.34 -0.59 -4.38
N VAL A 63 26.00 -0.65 -4.31
CA VAL A 63 25.16 0.55 -4.21
C VAL A 63 25.23 1.14 -2.81
N PHE A 64 25.07 0.33 -1.75
CA PHE A 64 25.06 0.82 -0.38
C PHE A 64 26.41 1.40 0.08
N ASN A 65 27.53 0.79 -0.31
CA ASN A 65 28.88 1.17 0.11
C ASN A 65 29.69 1.82 -1.02
N GLY A 66 29.06 2.10 -2.17
CA GLY A 66 29.70 2.74 -3.32
C GLY A 66 29.79 4.29 -3.18
N PRO A 67 30.40 4.95 -4.18
CA PRO A 67 30.69 6.37 -4.11
C PRO A 67 29.45 7.29 -4.31
N SER A 68 28.35 6.75 -4.80
CA SER A 68 27.11 7.54 -5.06
C SER A 68 26.23 7.60 -3.82
N GLU A 69 26.30 8.72 -3.09
CA GLU A 69 25.41 8.97 -1.95
C GLU A 69 23.93 8.98 -2.38
N ALA A 70 23.62 9.61 -3.50
CA ALA A 70 22.25 9.68 -4.02
C ALA A 70 21.67 8.27 -4.31
N ALA A 71 22.43 7.39 -4.98
CA ALA A 71 21.97 6.03 -5.26
C ALA A 71 21.75 5.22 -3.98
N ARG A 72 22.67 5.36 -3.01
CA ARG A 72 22.56 4.72 -1.69
C ARG A 72 21.30 5.18 -0.96
N ASP A 73 21.09 6.50 -0.89
CA ASP A 73 20.02 7.10 -0.13
C ASP A 73 18.66 6.75 -0.74
N VAL A 74 18.49 6.84 -2.08
CA VAL A 74 17.28 6.41 -2.80
C VAL A 74 16.97 4.92 -2.57
N LEU A 75 17.97 4.04 -2.68
CA LEU A 75 17.75 2.60 -2.44
C LEU A 75 17.41 2.31 -0.97
N THR A 76 18.06 3.00 -0.04
CA THR A 76 17.77 2.89 1.40
C THR A 76 16.32 3.23 1.68
N MET A 77 15.83 4.36 1.17
CA MET A 77 14.45 4.80 1.37
C MET A 77 13.45 3.87 0.71
N SER A 78 13.66 3.48 -0.56
CA SER A 78 12.79 2.56 -1.28
C SER A 78 12.60 1.21 -0.57
N LEU A 79 13.67 0.68 0.02
CA LEU A 79 13.62 -0.59 0.76
C LEU A 79 13.06 -0.43 2.18
N SER A 80 13.29 0.72 2.81
CA SER A 80 12.82 1.01 4.18
C SER A 80 11.31 1.18 4.26
N GLU A 81 10.66 1.71 3.22
CA GLU A 81 9.21 1.91 3.17
C GLU A 81 8.42 0.61 2.92
N ALA A 82 9.04 -0.41 2.36
CA ALA A 82 8.37 -1.68 2.10
C ALA A 82 8.50 -2.63 3.29
N SER A 83 7.38 -3.07 3.87
CA SER A 83 7.35 -3.96 5.05
C SER A 83 8.20 -5.22 4.89
N ALA A 84 8.25 -5.80 3.69
CA ALA A 84 9.03 -7.01 3.40
C ALA A 84 10.55 -6.78 3.33
N THR A 85 11.01 -5.56 3.03
CA THR A 85 12.42 -5.24 2.75
C THR A 85 13.03 -4.23 3.71
N LYS A 86 12.26 -3.66 4.64
CA LYS A 86 12.72 -2.61 5.57
C LYS A 86 13.95 -2.94 6.40
N TRP A 87 14.23 -4.22 6.60
CA TRP A 87 15.40 -4.72 7.35
C TRP A 87 16.68 -4.77 6.50
N VAL A 88 16.56 -4.73 5.16
CA VAL A 88 17.67 -4.89 4.23
C VAL A 88 18.71 -3.78 4.35
N PRO A 89 18.37 -2.48 4.33
CA PRO A 89 19.35 -1.42 4.46
C PRO A 89 20.20 -1.52 5.74
N GLY A 90 19.58 -1.89 6.86
CA GLY A 90 20.27 -2.08 8.13
C GLY A 90 21.38 -3.12 8.09
N LEU A 91 21.27 -4.16 7.24
CA LEU A 91 22.32 -5.16 7.07
C LEU A 91 23.60 -4.59 6.41
N PHE A 92 23.48 -3.58 5.56
CA PHE A 92 24.59 -3.00 4.81
C PHE A 92 25.15 -1.73 5.43
N LEU A 93 24.29 -0.90 6.01
CA LEU A 93 24.62 0.44 6.51
C LEU A 93 24.63 0.56 8.04
N GLY A 94 23.93 -0.36 8.73
CA GLY A 94 23.61 -0.22 10.15
C GLY A 94 22.44 0.77 10.39
N ASP A 95 21.74 0.59 11.53
CA ASP A 95 20.51 1.32 11.83
C ASP A 95 20.72 2.82 12.00
N GLU A 96 21.87 3.24 12.55
CA GLU A 96 22.21 4.66 12.74
C GLU A 96 22.32 5.41 11.40
N LYS A 97 23.00 4.82 10.41
CA LYS A 97 23.13 5.43 9.08
C LYS A 97 21.82 5.43 8.31
N VAL A 98 21.00 4.41 8.47
CA VAL A 98 19.65 4.36 7.91
C VAL A 98 18.80 5.49 8.50
N ALA A 99 18.86 5.72 9.82
CA ALA A 99 18.16 6.82 10.49
C ALA A 99 18.66 8.20 10.01
N GLU A 100 19.98 8.38 9.85
CA GLU A 100 20.55 9.64 9.31
C GLU A 100 20.00 9.93 7.91
N ILE A 101 19.96 8.93 7.03
CA ILE A 101 19.42 9.09 5.65
C ILE A 101 17.96 9.49 5.69
N ARG A 102 17.17 8.86 6.56
CA ARG A 102 15.74 9.17 6.72
C ARG A 102 15.46 10.57 7.25
N ASN A 103 16.39 11.12 8.04
CA ASN A 103 16.24 12.43 8.67
C ASN A 103 16.84 13.60 7.86
N LYS A 104 17.32 13.37 6.63
CA LYS A 104 17.78 14.45 5.74
C LYS A 104 16.58 15.25 5.24
N SER A 105 16.32 16.41 5.82
CA SER A 105 15.17 17.26 5.50
C SER A 105 15.56 18.63 4.94
N GLY A 106 14.64 19.23 4.16
CA GLY A 106 14.70 20.59 3.63
C GLY A 106 14.03 21.62 4.55
N ALA A 107 13.66 22.78 4.00
CA ALA A 107 12.92 23.80 4.74
C ALA A 107 11.46 23.38 4.97
N ALA A 108 11.01 23.44 6.23
CA ALA A 108 9.65 23.07 6.61
C ALA A 108 8.62 24.13 6.19
N LEU A 109 7.37 23.74 6.03
CA LEU A 109 6.24 24.65 5.90
C LEU A 109 6.13 25.54 7.15
N GLU A 110 5.85 26.83 6.98
CA GLU A 110 5.72 27.75 8.11
C GLU A 110 4.38 27.59 8.86
N GLN A 111 3.32 27.24 8.14
CA GLN A 111 1.96 27.07 8.70
C GLN A 111 1.74 25.64 9.21
N GLU A 112 0.90 25.52 10.24
CA GLU A 112 0.51 24.22 10.79
C GLU A 112 -0.60 23.56 9.97
N PHE A 113 -1.56 24.37 9.44
CA PHE A 113 -2.68 23.91 8.60
C PHE A 113 -3.01 24.91 7.51
N SER A 114 -3.68 24.43 6.45
CA SER A 114 -4.07 25.25 5.31
C SER A 114 -5.22 26.20 5.64
N ASP A 115 -5.25 27.33 4.91
CA ASP A 115 -6.33 28.32 4.97
C ASP A 115 -7.44 27.94 3.98
N ALA A 116 -8.63 27.63 4.50
CA ALA A 116 -9.78 27.26 3.71
C ALA A 116 -10.22 28.34 2.72
N SER A 117 -9.88 29.62 2.94
CA SER A 117 -10.23 30.71 2.03
C SER A 117 -9.49 30.68 0.69
N GLN A 118 -8.44 29.87 0.56
CA GLN A 118 -7.68 29.71 -0.69
C GLN A 118 -8.43 28.87 -1.73
N VAL A 119 -9.50 28.18 -1.36
CA VAL A 119 -10.35 27.40 -2.24
C VAL A 119 -11.71 28.08 -2.38
N ILE A 120 -12.07 28.42 -3.60
CA ILE A 120 -13.38 29.04 -3.90
C ILE A 120 -14.23 28.00 -4.66
N ILE A 121 -15.10 27.34 -3.93
CA ILE A 121 -16.08 26.45 -4.56
C ILE A 121 -17.15 27.31 -5.22
N ASN A 122 -16.97 27.54 -6.51
CA ASN A 122 -17.96 28.24 -7.31
C ASN A 122 -19.04 27.25 -7.77
N LYS A 123 -20.12 27.14 -7.01
CA LYS A 123 -21.26 26.26 -7.31
C LYS A 123 -21.85 26.51 -8.71
N ASP A 124 -21.78 27.75 -9.19
CA ASP A 124 -22.29 28.12 -10.50
C ASP A 124 -21.31 27.79 -11.65
N SER A 125 -20.00 27.82 -11.41
CA SER A 125 -19.01 27.47 -12.43
C SER A 125 -18.68 25.97 -12.50
N ALA A 126 -18.83 25.26 -11.41
CA ALA A 126 -18.73 23.79 -11.39
C ALA A 126 -19.87 23.14 -12.21
N LEU A 127 -21.03 23.81 -12.28
CA LEU A 127 -22.23 23.33 -12.99
C LEU A 127 -22.31 23.86 -14.43
N THR A 128 -21.75 25.05 -14.74
CA THR A 128 -21.72 25.58 -16.08
C THR A 128 -20.46 25.11 -16.82
N ALA A 129 -20.63 24.02 -17.56
CA ALA A 129 -19.85 23.63 -18.73
C ALA A 129 -18.58 24.47 -19.02
N SER A 130 -17.51 24.32 -18.23
CA SER A 130 -16.20 24.48 -18.85
C SER A 130 -16.05 23.37 -19.90
N ASP A 131 -15.43 23.65 -21.05
CA ASP A 131 -15.16 22.62 -22.07
C ASP A 131 -14.46 21.40 -21.50
N GLU A 132 -13.82 21.54 -20.35
CA GLU A 132 -13.10 20.50 -19.60
C GLU A 132 -13.98 19.31 -19.19
N TRP A 133 -15.26 19.52 -18.84
CA TRP A 133 -16.15 18.50 -18.29
C TRP A 133 -17.22 18.01 -19.25
N LYS A 134 -17.25 18.54 -20.46
CA LYS A 134 -18.30 18.29 -21.47
C LYS A 134 -18.48 16.80 -21.78
N ASP A 135 -17.38 16.07 -21.84
CA ASP A 135 -17.36 14.64 -22.17
C ASP A 135 -17.41 13.72 -20.93
N TYR A 136 -17.58 14.29 -19.73
CA TYR A 136 -17.55 13.60 -18.43
C TYR A 136 -18.83 13.91 -17.63
N PRO A 137 -19.96 13.26 -17.98
CA PRO A 137 -21.27 13.57 -17.35
C PRO A 137 -21.32 13.21 -15.86
N ASP A 138 -20.57 12.22 -15.43
CA ASP A 138 -20.40 11.84 -14.01
C ASP A 138 -19.47 12.79 -13.24
N GLY A 139 -18.86 13.76 -13.91
CA GLY A 139 -17.92 14.70 -13.30
C GLY A 139 -16.56 14.10 -12.98
N ILE A 140 -16.23 12.94 -13.53
CA ILE A 140 -14.96 12.25 -13.32
C ILE A 140 -14.17 12.15 -14.62
N ARG A 141 -12.94 12.67 -14.61
CA ARG A 141 -11.97 12.55 -15.70
C ARG A 141 -10.72 11.86 -15.21
N ILE A 142 -10.31 10.79 -15.88
CA ILE A 142 -9.11 10.03 -15.55
C ILE A 142 -8.09 10.20 -16.68
N GLU A 143 -6.85 10.51 -16.30
CA GLU A 143 -5.73 10.68 -17.20
C GLU A 143 -4.58 9.77 -16.82
N GLU A 144 -3.90 9.24 -17.84
CA GLU A 144 -2.64 8.52 -17.65
C GLU A 144 -1.48 9.51 -17.82
N TYR A 145 -0.53 9.44 -16.91
CA TYR A 145 0.67 10.25 -16.91
C TYR A 145 1.90 9.34 -16.90
N ARG A 146 2.88 9.63 -17.72
CA ARG A 146 4.09 8.82 -17.79
C ARG A 146 5.30 9.65 -17.40
N GLY A 147 5.85 9.34 -16.21
CA GLY A 147 7.13 9.86 -15.77
C GLY A 147 8.32 9.04 -16.29
N GLU A 148 9.52 9.41 -15.88
CA GLU A 148 10.75 8.69 -16.27
C GLU A 148 10.81 7.27 -15.71
N THR A 149 10.33 7.07 -14.50
CA THR A 149 10.45 5.81 -13.74
C THR A 149 9.10 5.20 -13.37
N TYR A 150 7.97 5.86 -13.72
CA TYR A 150 6.66 5.45 -13.26
C TYR A 150 5.55 5.73 -14.29
N ASN A 151 4.44 5.00 -14.13
CA ASN A 151 3.15 5.35 -14.69
C ASN A 151 2.28 5.88 -13.55
N ALA A 152 1.53 6.94 -13.80
CA ALA A 152 0.60 7.52 -12.87
C ALA A 152 -0.78 7.68 -13.48
N TYR A 153 -1.79 7.71 -12.62
CA TYR A 153 -3.19 7.87 -12.98
C TYR A 153 -3.75 9.00 -12.14
N ILE A 154 -4.28 10.00 -12.81
CA ILE A 154 -4.86 11.20 -12.21
C ILE A 154 -6.35 11.17 -12.44
N MET A 155 -7.13 11.12 -11.37
CA MET A 155 -8.57 11.23 -11.42
C MET A 155 -8.98 12.61 -10.91
N LEU A 156 -9.55 13.40 -11.79
CA LEU A 156 -10.12 14.69 -11.45
C LEU A 156 -11.61 14.51 -11.16
N ILE A 157 -12.07 15.04 -10.04
CA ILE A 157 -13.46 14.98 -9.58
C ILE A 157 -13.97 16.42 -9.51
N ARG A 158 -14.99 16.73 -10.32
CA ARG A 158 -15.51 18.09 -10.47
C ARG A 158 -16.15 18.62 -9.20
N ASP A 159 -17.00 17.79 -8.56
CA ASP A 159 -17.79 18.20 -7.39
C ASP A 159 -17.22 17.61 -6.10
N PRO A 160 -16.55 18.42 -5.24
CA PRO A 160 -15.99 17.96 -3.98
C PRO A 160 -17.04 17.47 -2.97
N SER A 161 -18.32 17.79 -3.16
CA SER A 161 -19.41 17.33 -2.29
C SER A 161 -19.66 15.81 -2.42
N GLN A 162 -19.21 15.22 -3.52
CA GLN A 162 -19.30 13.78 -3.75
C GLN A 162 -18.25 12.99 -2.95
N ILE A 163 -17.18 13.66 -2.47
CA ILE A 163 -16.08 13.00 -1.73
C ILE A 163 -16.50 12.72 -0.30
N TYR A 164 -16.21 11.52 0.17
CA TYR A 164 -16.41 11.13 1.58
C TYR A 164 -15.44 10.05 2.01
N MET A 165 -15.32 9.85 3.32
CA MET A 165 -14.53 8.78 3.92
C MET A 165 -15.41 7.56 4.17
N ALA A 166 -15.03 6.41 3.59
CA ALA A 166 -15.60 5.11 3.94
C ALA A 166 -14.64 4.33 4.85
N THR A 167 -15.20 3.50 5.72
CA THR A 167 -14.44 2.70 6.67
C THR A 167 -14.94 1.26 6.68
N SER A 168 -14.02 0.32 6.89
CA SER A 168 -14.33 -1.11 6.92
C SER A 168 -15.25 -1.53 8.07
N THR A 169 -15.44 -0.66 9.05
CA THR A 169 -16.34 -0.86 10.20
C THR A 169 -16.92 0.48 10.65
N GLU A 170 -18.02 0.45 11.39
CA GLU A 170 -18.67 1.64 11.97
C GLU A 170 -17.87 2.34 13.09
N GLY A 171 -16.65 1.85 13.41
CA GLY A 171 -15.77 2.42 14.43
C GLY A 171 -15.22 1.40 15.43
N ASP A 172 -15.60 0.13 15.33
CA ASP A 172 -15.01 -0.95 16.14
C ASP A 172 -13.77 -1.53 15.42
N PHE A 173 -12.66 -0.80 15.53
CA PHE A 173 -11.41 -1.20 14.93
C PHE A 173 -10.59 -2.04 15.92
N SER A 174 -10.41 -3.32 15.61
CA SER A 174 -9.61 -4.26 16.40
C SER A 174 -8.85 -5.22 15.49
N MET A 175 -7.82 -5.87 16.01
CA MET A 175 -7.04 -6.87 15.24
C MET A 175 -7.87 -8.12 14.90
N ASP A 176 -8.98 -8.35 15.59
CA ASP A 176 -9.88 -9.48 15.33
C ASP A 176 -10.87 -9.19 14.19
N ILE A 177 -11.03 -7.93 13.80
CA ILE A 177 -11.93 -7.50 12.73
C ILE A 177 -11.07 -7.04 11.55
N PRO A 178 -10.91 -7.86 10.51
CA PRO A 178 -10.10 -7.47 9.37
C PRO A 178 -10.72 -6.30 8.60
N GLY A 179 -9.86 -5.42 8.10
CA GLY A 179 -10.25 -4.41 7.13
C GLY A 179 -10.85 -5.01 5.86
N THR A 180 -11.32 -4.19 4.98
CA THR A 180 -11.94 -4.61 3.72
C THR A 180 -11.02 -4.36 2.52
N ARG A 181 -11.34 -4.94 1.38
CA ARG A 181 -10.70 -4.62 0.11
C ARG A 181 -11.51 -3.57 -0.62
N ILE A 182 -10.84 -2.65 -1.29
CA ILE A 182 -11.47 -1.52 -1.98
C ILE A 182 -12.57 -1.96 -2.95
N HIS A 183 -12.38 -3.07 -3.68
CA HIS A 183 -13.37 -3.55 -4.64
C HIS A 183 -14.66 -4.07 -4.00
N ASN A 184 -14.61 -4.55 -2.75
CA ASN A 184 -15.81 -4.89 -1.99
C ASN A 184 -16.46 -3.62 -1.45
N GLU A 185 -15.66 -2.76 -0.83
CA GLU A 185 -16.15 -1.57 -0.17
C GLU A 185 -16.82 -0.59 -1.15
N ILE A 186 -16.26 -0.40 -2.35
CA ILE A 186 -16.83 0.49 -3.36
C ILE A 186 -18.22 0.01 -3.81
N VAL A 187 -18.41 -1.32 -3.93
CA VAL A 187 -19.71 -1.92 -4.27
C VAL A 187 -20.70 -1.81 -3.11
N ASP A 188 -20.26 -2.15 -1.89
CA ASP A 188 -21.10 -2.13 -0.69
C ASP A 188 -21.59 -0.71 -0.38
N GLN A 189 -20.76 0.31 -0.64
CA GLN A 189 -21.10 1.73 -0.46
C GLN A 189 -21.86 2.35 -1.65
N GLY A 190 -21.93 1.65 -2.79
CA GLY A 190 -22.53 2.21 -4.01
C GLY A 190 -21.76 3.42 -4.56
N ALA A 191 -20.45 3.49 -4.29
CA ALA A 191 -19.59 4.57 -4.78
C ALA A 191 -19.23 4.36 -6.25
N ILE A 192 -18.93 5.45 -6.97
CA ILE A 192 -18.52 5.39 -8.39
C ILE A 192 -17.02 5.47 -8.58
N ALA A 193 -16.29 5.93 -7.58
CA ALA A 193 -14.82 5.91 -7.59
C ALA A 193 -14.27 5.81 -6.17
N ALA A 194 -13.02 5.33 -6.06
CA ALA A 194 -12.34 5.24 -4.77
C ALA A 194 -10.82 5.19 -4.92
N ILE A 195 -10.11 5.70 -3.90
CA ILE A 195 -8.69 5.45 -3.65
C ILE A 195 -8.49 5.02 -2.20
N ASN A 196 -7.37 4.37 -1.90
CA ASN A 196 -6.97 4.15 -0.51
C ASN A 196 -6.69 5.48 0.20
N ALA A 197 -6.78 5.48 1.53
CA ALA A 197 -6.65 6.72 2.30
C ALA A 197 -5.49 6.66 3.31
N GLY A 198 -5.78 6.79 4.60
CA GLY A 198 -4.81 7.04 5.65
C GLY A 198 -4.04 5.84 6.13
N ALA A 199 -3.17 6.11 7.10
CA ALA A 199 -2.32 5.12 7.75
C ALA A 199 -3.13 4.07 8.52
N PHE A 200 -2.53 2.89 8.65
CA PHE A 200 -3.09 1.84 9.49
C PHE A 200 -2.00 0.93 10.08
N ASN A 201 -2.37 0.25 11.17
CA ASN A 201 -1.48 -0.66 11.85
C ASN A 201 -1.57 -2.07 11.25
N ASP A 202 -0.43 -2.54 10.75
CA ASP A 202 -0.14 -3.95 10.56
C ASP A 202 0.76 -4.38 11.73
N ASP A 203 0.36 -5.32 12.55
CA ASP A 203 1.11 -5.76 13.74
C ASP A 203 2.51 -6.33 13.46
N GLY A 204 2.90 -6.40 12.17
CA GLY A 204 4.20 -6.90 11.72
C GLY A 204 4.35 -8.41 11.84
N SER A 205 3.31 -9.14 12.23
CA SER A 205 3.27 -10.60 12.22
C SER A 205 3.14 -11.16 10.79
N ALA A 206 3.33 -12.47 10.63
CA ALA A 206 3.11 -13.13 9.33
C ALA A 206 1.66 -13.00 8.81
N ASN A 207 0.72 -12.59 9.67
CA ASN A 207 -0.67 -12.29 9.34
C ASN A 207 -0.94 -10.79 9.16
N SER A 208 0.09 -9.98 8.94
CA SER A 208 0.06 -8.52 8.91
C SER A 208 -0.71 -7.88 7.75
N TYR A 209 -1.46 -8.65 6.99
CA TYR A 209 -2.31 -8.12 5.89
C TYR A 209 -3.76 -7.91 6.31
N VAL A 210 -4.00 -7.76 7.60
CA VAL A 210 -5.36 -7.64 8.16
C VAL A 210 -5.94 -6.26 7.92
N GLY A 211 -5.10 -5.19 7.93
CA GLY A 211 -5.53 -3.82 7.63
C GLY A 211 -6.69 -3.34 8.51
N SER A 212 -6.63 -3.58 9.82
CA SER A 212 -7.80 -3.47 10.69
C SER A 212 -7.92 -2.14 11.41
N ILE A 213 -6.80 -1.59 11.89
CA ILE A 213 -6.79 -0.47 12.83
C ILE A 213 -6.20 0.76 12.13
N PRO A 214 -7.00 1.83 11.90
CA PRO A 214 -6.46 3.09 11.45
C PRO A 214 -5.39 3.61 12.43
N ALA A 215 -4.31 4.16 11.91
CA ALA A 215 -3.29 4.83 12.70
C ALA A 215 -3.53 6.35 12.64
N GLY A 216 -3.49 6.99 13.83
CA GLY A 216 -3.77 8.41 13.97
C GLY A 216 -5.25 8.77 13.94
N LEU A 217 -5.52 10.03 13.66
CA LEU A 217 -6.88 10.57 13.62
C LEU A 217 -7.62 10.11 12.36
N LEU A 218 -8.79 9.52 12.57
CA LEU A 218 -9.76 9.21 11.51
C LEU A 218 -11.10 9.84 11.86
N MET A 219 -11.62 10.66 10.95
CA MET A 219 -12.91 11.33 11.08
C MET A 219 -13.86 10.92 9.96
N VAL A 220 -15.10 10.66 10.30
CA VAL A 220 -16.16 10.34 9.36
C VAL A 220 -17.42 11.10 9.78
N ASN A 221 -17.99 11.88 8.89
CA ASN A 221 -19.19 12.67 9.11
C ASN A 221 -19.15 13.54 10.39
N GLY A 222 -17.99 14.17 10.66
CA GLY A 222 -17.78 15.03 11.83
C GLY A 222 -17.48 14.30 13.14
N GLU A 223 -17.48 12.97 13.11
CA GLU A 223 -17.20 12.13 14.27
C GLU A 223 -15.78 11.54 14.24
N VAL A 224 -15.13 11.53 15.38
CA VAL A 224 -13.83 10.82 15.55
C VAL A 224 -14.12 9.33 15.65
N LYS A 225 -13.72 8.57 14.63
CA LYS A 225 -13.84 7.10 14.61
C LYS A 225 -12.62 6.41 15.20
N SER A 226 -11.44 7.00 15.04
CA SER A 226 -10.19 6.51 15.65
C SER A 226 -9.26 7.70 15.92
N ASN A 227 -8.46 7.57 16.98
CA ASN A 227 -7.35 8.47 17.29
C ASN A 227 -6.27 7.64 18.00
N LYS A 228 -5.91 6.52 17.38
CA LYS A 228 -4.93 5.56 17.94
C LYS A 228 -3.59 5.79 17.27
N TYR A 229 -2.69 6.48 17.96
CA TYR A 229 -1.32 6.60 17.49
C TYR A 229 -0.58 5.28 17.57
N HIS A 230 0.17 4.98 16.54
CA HIS A 230 1.10 3.87 16.49
C HIS A 230 2.52 4.40 16.30
N GLU A 231 3.52 3.73 16.89
CA GLU A 231 4.95 4.08 16.80
C GLU A 231 5.50 4.14 15.35
N ARG A 232 4.67 3.80 14.38
CA ARG A 232 5.02 3.72 12.96
C ARG A 232 4.30 4.71 12.05
N VAL A 233 3.63 5.74 12.58
CA VAL A 233 3.17 6.82 11.69
C VAL A 233 4.42 7.57 11.24
N PRO A 234 4.90 7.33 10.02
CA PRO A 234 6.28 7.71 9.66
C PRO A 234 6.43 9.20 9.44
N GLU A 235 5.37 9.93 9.18
CA GLU A 235 5.43 11.30 8.71
C GLU A 235 4.19 12.05 9.18
N GLU A 236 4.40 13.21 9.76
CA GLU A 236 3.35 14.11 10.18
C GLU A 236 2.57 14.61 8.98
N GLY A 237 1.26 14.44 9.00
CA GLY A 237 0.37 14.90 7.96
C GLY A 237 -1.08 14.49 8.21
N PHE A 238 -1.98 15.36 7.80
CA PHE A 238 -3.42 15.15 7.86
C PHE A 238 -4.07 15.71 6.58
N ALA A 239 -5.08 15.04 6.08
CA ALA A 239 -5.96 15.52 5.02
C ALA A 239 -7.40 15.31 5.41
N GLY A 240 -8.23 16.34 5.31
CA GLY A 240 -9.65 16.24 5.63
C GLY A 240 -10.49 17.29 4.93
N PHE A 241 -11.70 16.92 4.53
CA PHE A 241 -12.70 17.84 3.98
C PHE A 241 -13.55 18.44 5.09
N THR A 242 -13.75 19.75 5.04
CA THR A 242 -14.73 20.44 5.85
C THR A 242 -16.17 20.11 5.38
N PHE A 243 -17.19 20.48 6.16
CA PHE A 243 -18.59 20.42 5.72
C PHE A 243 -18.88 21.33 4.53
N ASP A 244 -18.02 22.33 4.27
CA ASP A 244 -18.07 23.18 3.08
C ASP A 244 -17.32 22.57 1.88
N ASN A 245 -16.88 21.32 1.99
CA ASN A 245 -16.16 20.56 0.95
C ASN A 245 -14.81 21.14 0.57
N ILE A 246 -14.13 21.79 1.49
CA ILE A 246 -12.77 22.33 1.33
C ILE A 246 -11.76 21.37 1.94
N LEU A 247 -10.76 20.99 1.17
CA LEU A 247 -9.66 20.15 1.65
C LEU A 247 -8.71 20.98 2.52
N VAL A 248 -8.69 20.67 3.79
CA VAL A 248 -7.70 21.14 4.76
C VAL A 248 -6.58 20.11 4.85
N VAL A 249 -5.34 20.59 4.72
CA VAL A 249 -4.15 19.79 4.99
C VAL A 249 -3.39 20.39 6.18
N ALA A 250 -2.82 19.52 7.01
CA ALA A 250 -2.11 19.93 8.21
C ALA A 250 -0.89 19.05 8.46
N LYS A 251 0.13 19.56 9.14
CA LYS A 251 1.28 18.77 9.58
C LYS A 251 0.88 17.75 10.64
N SER A 252 -0.02 18.17 11.53
CA SER A 252 -0.66 17.32 12.52
C SER A 252 -2.07 17.85 12.81
N MET A 253 -2.95 17.03 13.34
CA MET A 253 -4.33 17.42 13.64
C MET A 253 -4.80 16.73 14.92
N THR A 254 -5.27 17.53 15.88
CA THR A 254 -5.97 16.96 17.03
C THR A 254 -7.47 16.85 16.79
N PRO A 255 -8.19 15.98 17.52
CA PRO A 255 -9.64 15.91 17.44
C PRO A 255 -10.35 17.24 17.69
N GLU A 256 -9.82 18.05 18.60
CA GLU A 256 -10.35 19.37 18.95
C GLU A 256 -10.17 20.36 17.80
N GLN A 257 -8.97 20.44 17.23
CA GLN A 257 -8.67 21.28 16.06
C GLN A 257 -9.54 20.87 14.85
N ALA A 258 -9.69 19.58 14.61
CA ALA A 258 -10.51 19.09 13.52
C ALA A 258 -12.00 19.52 13.67
N LYS A 259 -12.53 19.51 14.89
CA LYS A 259 -13.88 20.00 15.18
C LYS A 259 -13.99 21.52 15.02
N GLU A 260 -13.00 22.28 15.49
CA GLU A 260 -12.94 23.75 15.33
C GLU A 260 -12.88 24.15 13.85
N LEU A 261 -12.15 23.42 13.03
CA LEU A 261 -12.05 23.59 11.58
C LEU A 261 -13.24 22.99 10.82
N ASN A 262 -14.25 22.48 11.51
CA ASN A 262 -15.45 21.91 10.94
C ASN A 262 -15.15 20.76 9.94
N ILE A 263 -14.14 19.92 10.25
CA ILE A 263 -13.78 18.77 9.43
C ILE A 263 -14.92 17.75 9.44
N ARG A 264 -15.41 17.40 8.26
CA ARG A 264 -16.40 16.35 8.02
C ARG A 264 -15.76 14.98 7.98
N ASP A 265 -14.80 14.80 7.09
CA ASP A 265 -14.11 13.55 6.84
C ASP A 265 -12.60 13.81 6.79
N GLY A 266 -11.79 12.94 7.36
CA GLY A 266 -10.35 13.12 7.34
C GLY A 266 -9.56 11.96 7.91
N CYS A 267 -8.30 11.86 7.50
CA CYS A 267 -7.37 10.84 8.00
C CYS A 267 -5.95 11.37 8.09
N GLU A 268 -5.16 10.76 8.96
CA GLU A 268 -3.73 11.02 9.03
C GLU A 268 -2.97 10.17 8.03
N PHE A 269 -2.13 10.82 7.29
CA PHE A 269 -0.99 10.35 6.53
C PHE A 269 -0.19 11.56 6.06
N GLY A 270 1.07 11.33 5.63
CA GLY A 270 1.94 12.44 5.21
C GLY A 270 3.03 12.00 4.24
N PRO A 271 3.86 12.94 3.88
CA PRO A 271 3.85 14.36 4.27
C PRO A 271 2.75 15.18 3.58
N VAL A 272 2.48 16.37 4.13
CA VAL A 272 1.81 17.44 3.37
C VAL A 272 2.70 17.82 2.20
N LEU A 273 2.13 17.87 1.00
CA LEU A 273 2.86 18.11 -0.25
C LEU A 273 2.78 19.56 -0.70
N ILE A 274 1.58 20.13 -0.65
CA ILE A 274 1.29 21.53 -1.02
C ILE A 274 0.32 22.08 0.02
N MET A 275 0.58 23.29 0.51
CA MET A 275 -0.28 23.98 1.44
C MET A 275 -0.44 25.44 1.00
N ASN A 276 -1.67 25.88 0.77
CA ASN A 276 -2.00 27.23 0.31
C ASN A 276 -1.22 27.63 -0.96
N GLY A 277 -1.08 26.71 -1.92
CA GLY A 277 -0.29 26.91 -3.13
C GLY A 277 1.23 26.89 -2.93
N THR A 278 1.70 26.69 -1.71
CA THR A 278 3.12 26.64 -1.40
C THR A 278 3.58 25.18 -1.33
N VAL A 279 4.58 24.83 -2.14
CA VAL A 279 5.21 23.52 -2.14
C VAL A 279 5.98 23.29 -0.85
N ASN A 280 5.77 22.15 -0.24
CA ASN A 280 6.59 21.68 0.88
C ASN A 280 7.99 21.31 0.38
N GLN A 281 8.95 22.22 0.61
CA GLN A 281 10.33 22.03 0.16
C GLN A 281 11.04 20.91 0.89
N GLU A 282 10.63 20.61 2.12
CA GLU A 282 11.13 19.46 2.88
C GLU A 282 10.77 18.14 2.18
N ALA A 283 9.50 17.95 1.86
CA ALA A 283 9.02 16.80 1.12
C ALA A 283 9.61 16.73 -0.30
N TYR A 284 9.69 17.89 -0.99
CA TYR A 284 10.25 17.98 -2.34
C TYR A 284 11.71 17.55 -2.43
N ASN A 285 12.50 17.90 -1.44
CA ASN A 285 13.92 17.58 -1.37
C ASN A 285 14.21 16.29 -0.60
N ALA A 286 13.19 15.66 -0.02
CA ALA A 286 13.34 14.41 0.69
C ALA A 286 13.76 13.28 -0.24
N ASN A 287 14.61 12.40 0.25
CA ASN A 287 15.05 11.22 -0.47
C ASN A 287 14.06 10.07 -0.26
N SER A 288 12.81 10.24 -0.73
CA SER A 288 11.68 9.37 -0.40
C SER A 288 11.67 8.01 -1.11
N GLY A 289 12.65 7.73 -1.99
CA GLY A 289 12.71 6.48 -2.75
C GLY A 289 11.60 6.30 -3.80
N TYR A 290 11.81 5.30 -4.68
CA TYR A 290 10.81 4.94 -5.72
C TYR A 290 9.83 3.92 -5.16
N ASN A 291 8.56 4.32 -5.02
CA ASN A 291 7.50 3.46 -4.50
C ASN A 291 6.17 3.72 -5.23
N PRO A 292 5.22 2.76 -5.20
CA PRO A 292 3.83 3.09 -5.48
C PRO A 292 3.37 4.17 -4.52
N ARG A 293 2.64 5.17 -5.02
CA ARG A 293 2.19 6.33 -4.25
C ARG A 293 0.72 6.59 -4.46
N THR A 294 0.09 7.14 -3.44
CA THR A 294 -1.27 7.68 -3.51
C THR A 294 -1.26 9.07 -2.90
N ALA A 295 -1.99 10.01 -3.50
CA ALA A 295 -2.15 11.34 -2.94
C ALA A 295 -3.53 11.91 -3.25
N ILE A 296 -3.94 12.87 -2.41
CA ILE A 296 -5.15 13.65 -2.60
C ILE A 296 -4.80 15.12 -2.67
N GLY A 297 -5.49 15.87 -3.54
CA GLY A 297 -5.33 17.31 -3.66
C GLY A 297 -6.61 18.00 -4.03
N GLN A 298 -6.67 19.32 -3.86
CA GLN A 298 -7.78 20.15 -4.30
C GLN A 298 -7.26 21.38 -5.02
N ARG A 299 -7.93 21.71 -6.13
CA ARG A 299 -7.67 22.89 -6.96
C ARG A 299 -8.37 24.13 -6.37
N ALA A 300 -7.97 25.30 -6.83
CA ALA A 300 -8.61 26.56 -6.41
C ALA A 300 -10.09 26.65 -6.80
N ASP A 301 -10.51 25.96 -7.86
CA ASP A 301 -11.91 25.90 -8.31
C ASP A 301 -12.78 24.92 -7.51
N GLY A 302 -12.19 24.22 -6.54
CA GLY A 302 -12.84 23.22 -5.70
C GLY A 302 -12.75 21.80 -6.22
N SER A 303 -12.41 21.57 -7.49
CA SER A 303 -12.26 20.21 -8.02
C SER A 303 -11.14 19.44 -7.30
N VAL A 304 -11.34 18.14 -7.15
CA VAL A 304 -10.44 17.27 -6.36
C VAL A 304 -9.58 16.41 -7.27
N ILE A 305 -8.36 16.17 -6.85
CA ILE A 305 -7.37 15.33 -7.53
C ILE A 305 -7.12 14.10 -6.70
N PHE A 306 -7.41 12.92 -7.23
CA PHE A 306 -6.89 11.66 -6.76
C PHE A 306 -5.72 11.25 -7.64
N LEU A 307 -4.58 10.95 -7.05
CA LEU A 307 -3.38 10.51 -7.75
C LEU A 307 -2.97 9.12 -7.26
N CYS A 308 -2.72 8.21 -8.20
CA CYS A 308 -2.12 6.91 -7.92
C CYS A 308 -0.93 6.70 -8.85
N ILE A 309 0.24 6.37 -8.31
CA ILE A 309 1.46 6.03 -9.05
C ILE A 309 1.74 4.55 -8.88
N ASP A 310 1.88 3.84 -10.00
CA ASP A 310 2.33 2.45 -10.01
C ASP A 310 3.78 2.32 -9.55
N GLY A 311 4.14 1.18 -8.99
CA GLY A 311 5.53 0.92 -8.62
C GLY A 311 5.83 -0.55 -8.40
N ARG A 312 7.13 -0.83 -8.11
CA ARG A 312 7.63 -2.18 -7.86
C ARG A 312 7.37 -3.15 -9.01
N GLN A 313 7.34 -2.63 -10.24
CA GLN A 313 7.12 -3.35 -11.49
C GLN A 313 8.24 -3.02 -12.48
N ALA A 314 8.49 -3.90 -13.46
CA ALA A 314 9.50 -3.66 -14.48
C ALA A 314 9.15 -2.45 -15.39
N SER A 315 7.85 -2.18 -15.57
CA SER A 315 7.31 -1.05 -16.35
C SER A 315 7.18 0.23 -15.56
N SER A 316 7.23 0.16 -14.22
CA SER A 316 7.06 1.27 -13.30
C SER A 316 7.78 0.97 -12.00
N LEU A 317 8.93 1.61 -11.77
CA LEU A 317 9.69 1.45 -10.53
C LEU A 317 8.97 2.12 -9.36
N GLY A 318 8.26 3.21 -9.64
CA GLY A 318 7.55 4.05 -8.68
C GLY A 318 7.97 5.51 -8.74
N GLY A 319 7.25 6.35 -8.00
CA GLY A 319 7.50 7.78 -7.86
C GLY A 319 8.07 8.15 -6.50
N THR A 320 8.71 9.31 -6.44
CA THR A 320 9.19 10.00 -5.24
C THR A 320 8.14 11.02 -4.78
N TYR A 321 8.34 11.68 -3.63
CA TYR A 321 7.48 12.81 -3.23
C TYR A 321 7.63 14.00 -4.18
N ARG A 322 8.81 14.21 -4.76
CA ARG A 322 9.01 15.22 -5.81
C ARG A 322 8.08 14.94 -6.99
N ASP A 323 8.04 13.70 -7.48
CA ASP A 323 7.21 13.34 -8.62
C ASP A 323 5.72 13.59 -8.34
N ILE A 324 5.24 13.26 -7.13
CA ILE A 324 3.86 13.55 -6.72
C ILE A 324 3.61 15.06 -6.71
N ILE A 325 4.54 15.84 -6.12
CA ILE A 325 4.42 17.30 -6.00
C ILE A 325 4.39 17.94 -7.39
N ASP A 326 5.29 17.52 -8.29
CA ASP A 326 5.35 18.05 -9.65
C ASP A 326 4.03 17.80 -10.39
N ILE A 327 3.45 16.60 -10.28
CA ILE A 327 2.12 16.28 -10.85
C ILE A 327 1.04 17.15 -10.19
N MET A 328 1.00 17.24 -8.87
CA MET A 328 -0.02 18.03 -8.17
C MET A 328 0.03 19.51 -8.53
N VAL A 329 1.24 20.09 -8.70
CA VAL A 329 1.44 21.45 -9.18
C VAL A 329 0.96 21.60 -10.64
N GLU A 330 1.32 20.67 -11.51
CA GLU A 330 0.89 20.68 -12.93
C GLU A 330 -0.65 20.65 -13.04
N TYR A 331 -1.31 19.88 -12.19
CA TYR A 331 -2.78 19.79 -12.16
C TYR A 331 -3.44 20.90 -11.33
N GLY A 332 -2.67 21.85 -10.80
CA GLY A 332 -3.17 23.08 -10.16
C GLY A 332 -3.68 22.90 -8.73
N ALA A 333 -3.18 21.90 -8.00
CA ALA A 333 -3.51 21.74 -6.59
C ALA A 333 -3.03 22.95 -5.76
N VAL A 334 -3.91 23.49 -4.92
CA VAL A 334 -3.58 24.50 -3.90
C VAL A 334 -3.32 23.86 -2.54
N ASN A 335 -3.96 22.72 -2.26
CA ASN A 335 -3.69 21.87 -1.12
C ASN A 335 -3.50 20.44 -1.61
N ALA A 336 -2.48 19.73 -1.10
CA ALA A 336 -2.25 18.32 -1.40
C ALA A 336 -1.55 17.61 -0.24
N CYS A 337 -1.90 16.35 -0.04
CA CYS A 337 -1.31 15.48 0.97
C CYS A 337 -1.05 14.09 0.40
N ASN A 338 0.08 13.50 0.80
CA ASN A 338 0.38 12.12 0.49
C ASN A 338 -0.52 11.19 1.32
N MET A 339 -0.92 10.08 0.73
CA MET A 339 -1.71 9.01 1.36
C MET A 339 -0.87 7.74 1.46
N ASP A 340 -1.40 6.69 2.12
CA ASP A 340 -0.70 5.43 2.22
C ASP A 340 -0.31 4.88 0.85
N GLY A 341 0.92 4.49 0.73
CA GLY A 341 1.54 4.08 -0.52
C GLY A 341 1.83 2.57 -0.59
N GLY A 342 2.79 2.23 -1.44
CA GLY A 342 3.27 0.86 -1.53
C GLY A 342 2.19 -0.12 -2.01
N SER A 343 1.99 -1.20 -1.27
CA SER A 343 0.97 -2.22 -1.59
C SER A 343 -0.47 -1.76 -1.31
N SER A 344 -0.65 -0.56 -0.76
CA SER A 344 -1.98 0.03 -0.54
C SER A 344 -2.45 0.87 -1.71
N SER A 345 -1.53 1.34 -2.58
CA SER A 345 -1.85 2.22 -3.72
C SER A 345 -2.82 1.55 -4.68
N VAL A 346 -4.06 2.03 -4.71
CA VAL A 346 -5.12 1.49 -5.55
C VAL A 346 -6.14 2.57 -5.91
N MET A 347 -6.58 2.58 -7.17
CA MET A 347 -7.61 3.46 -7.69
C MET A 347 -8.66 2.64 -8.43
N MET A 348 -9.93 2.79 -8.06
CA MET A 348 -11.08 2.10 -8.64
C MET A 348 -12.07 3.11 -9.24
N TYR A 349 -12.74 2.70 -10.31
CA TYR A 349 -13.77 3.51 -10.96
C TYR A 349 -14.85 2.61 -11.55
N LEU A 350 -16.12 3.05 -11.44
CA LEU A 350 -17.26 2.46 -12.13
C LEU A 350 -17.31 3.00 -13.56
N ASP A 351 -16.85 2.24 -14.51
CA ASP A 351 -16.75 2.66 -15.91
C ASP A 351 -18.13 2.61 -16.60
N SER A 352 -18.95 3.60 -16.33
CA SER A 352 -20.30 3.69 -16.91
C SER A 352 -20.31 3.77 -18.44
N GLN A 353 -19.21 4.18 -19.07
CA GLN A 353 -19.12 4.43 -20.51
C GLN A 353 -18.23 3.43 -21.27
N GLY A 354 -17.56 2.51 -20.59
CA GLY A 354 -16.66 1.55 -21.22
C GLY A 354 -15.37 2.17 -21.77
N ARG A 355 -14.82 3.18 -21.10
CA ARG A 355 -13.58 3.86 -21.52
C ARG A 355 -12.32 3.12 -21.10
N TYR A 356 -12.40 2.42 -19.97
CA TYR A 356 -11.26 1.74 -19.34
C TYR A 356 -11.46 0.23 -19.23
N GLY A 357 -12.70 -0.26 -19.47
CA GLY A 357 -13.09 -1.66 -19.39
C GLY A 357 -14.44 -1.92 -20.03
N GLU A 358 -15.22 -2.84 -19.46
CA GLU A 358 -16.60 -3.08 -19.90
C GLU A 358 -17.53 -2.04 -19.26
N ALA A 359 -18.46 -1.50 -20.06
CA ALA A 359 -19.40 -0.49 -19.56
C ALA A 359 -20.28 -1.01 -18.41
N GLY A 360 -20.31 -0.29 -17.32
CA GLY A 360 -21.06 -0.65 -16.11
C GLY A 360 -20.30 -1.53 -15.12
N GLU A 361 -19.03 -1.84 -15.38
CA GLU A 361 -18.19 -2.63 -14.48
C GLU A 361 -17.23 -1.75 -13.69
N TYR A 362 -16.85 -2.22 -12.49
CA TYR A 362 -15.80 -1.58 -11.70
C TYR A 362 -14.42 -1.99 -12.23
N VAL A 363 -13.63 -1.00 -12.59
CA VAL A 363 -12.29 -1.18 -13.14
C VAL A 363 -11.24 -0.67 -12.16
N MET A 364 -10.19 -1.45 -11.94
CA MET A 364 -9.00 -0.97 -11.28
C MET A 364 -8.16 -0.19 -12.31
N ILE A 365 -7.98 1.10 -12.07
CA ILE A 365 -7.36 2.02 -13.02
C ILE A 365 -5.84 1.86 -13.03
N ASN A 366 -5.22 1.72 -11.87
CA ASN A 366 -3.78 1.51 -11.77
C ASN A 366 -3.41 0.03 -11.87
N SER A 367 -2.16 -0.26 -12.20
CA SER A 367 -1.64 -1.62 -12.28
C SER A 367 -1.17 -2.12 -10.92
N TYR A 368 -1.63 -3.30 -10.52
CA TYR A 368 -1.19 -3.90 -9.27
C TYR A 368 0.07 -4.75 -9.47
N SER A 369 0.85 -4.95 -8.41
CA SER A 369 2.09 -5.73 -8.49
C SER A 369 1.84 -7.17 -8.98
N LEU A 370 2.71 -7.67 -9.87
CA LEU A 370 2.66 -9.06 -10.36
C LEU A 370 2.71 -10.13 -9.25
N LEU A 371 3.18 -9.76 -8.05
CA LEU A 371 3.29 -10.65 -6.90
C LEU A 371 2.03 -10.64 -6.02
N GLN A 372 1.10 -9.72 -6.27
CA GLN A 372 -0.15 -9.59 -5.52
C GLN A 372 -1.32 -9.54 -6.51
N SER A 373 -2.12 -10.57 -6.52
CA SER A 373 -3.28 -10.68 -7.45
C SER A 373 -4.46 -9.79 -7.06
N GLU A 374 -4.48 -9.27 -5.84
CA GLU A 374 -5.59 -8.47 -5.31
C GLU A 374 -5.08 -7.36 -4.39
N PRO A 375 -5.78 -6.19 -4.34
CA PRO A 375 -5.51 -5.15 -3.36
C PRO A 375 -5.57 -5.69 -1.94
N ARG A 376 -4.69 -5.18 -1.09
CA ARG A 376 -4.67 -5.56 0.33
C ARG A 376 -5.93 -5.06 1.06
N ARG A 377 -6.19 -5.61 2.25
CA ARG A 377 -7.23 -5.10 3.14
C ARG A 377 -6.76 -3.82 3.80
N MET A 378 -7.67 -2.85 3.94
CA MET A 378 -7.42 -1.53 4.52
C MET A 378 -8.64 -1.08 5.33
N PRO A 379 -8.47 -0.21 6.33
CA PRO A 379 -9.57 0.20 7.18
C PRO A 379 -10.33 1.43 6.68
N ASN A 380 -9.78 2.20 5.73
CA ASN A 380 -10.37 3.45 5.27
C ASN A 380 -10.04 3.77 3.81
N PHE A 381 -10.94 4.49 3.15
CA PHE A 381 -10.87 4.84 1.73
C PHE A 381 -11.48 6.22 1.49
N TRP A 382 -10.89 7.00 0.58
CA TRP A 382 -11.56 8.13 -0.03
C TRP A 382 -12.44 7.63 -1.16
N MET A 383 -13.72 7.96 -1.11
CA MET A 383 -14.73 7.51 -2.06
C MET A 383 -15.50 8.67 -2.68
N VAL A 384 -16.03 8.41 -3.86
CA VAL A 384 -16.86 9.35 -4.63
C VAL A 384 -18.24 8.74 -4.80
N ARG A 385 -19.27 9.40 -4.26
CA ARG A 385 -20.67 9.00 -4.48
C ARG A 385 -21.15 9.43 -5.86
N PRO A 386 -22.19 8.79 -6.44
CA PRO A 386 -22.83 9.29 -7.64
C PRO A 386 -23.27 10.74 -7.46
N ALA A 387 -23.23 11.51 -8.55
CA ALA A 387 -23.86 12.84 -8.55
C ALA A 387 -25.34 12.67 -8.17
N ASN A 388 -25.85 13.49 -7.25
CA ASN A 388 -27.26 13.49 -6.99
C ASN A 388 -27.96 13.91 -8.28
N GLU A 389 -28.85 13.07 -8.81
CA GLU A 389 -29.82 13.48 -9.78
C GLU A 389 -30.73 14.48 -9.03
N GLU A 390 -30.46 15.78 -9.22
CA GLU A 390 -31.43 16.81 -8.79
C GLU A 390 -32.71 16.57 -9.61
N GLY A 391 -33.75 16.09 -8.89
CA GLY A 391 -35.07 15.99 -9.42
C GLY A 391 -35.75 17.36 -9.60
#